data_2c9649628550997550c4da4b352800ae
#
_entry.id   2c9649628550997550c4da4b352800ae
#
_cell.length_a   1.000
_cell.length_b   1.000
_cell.length_c   1.000
_cell.angle_alpha   90.00
_cell.angle_beta   90.00
_cell.angle_gamma   90.00
#
_symmetry.space_group_name_H-M   'P 1'
#
loop_
_entity.id
_entity.type
_entity.pdbx_description
1 polymer ?
#
loop_
_entity_poly.entity_id
_entity_poly.type
_entity_poly.pdbx_seq_one_letter_code
_entity_poly.pdbx_strand_id
1 'polypeptide(L)'
;HCDAEQRVPRTCPECGHGVVVFGLGTQRVEEELRRILPDLGPEAIVRVDSDSMDSPRDLHRVLEALGRGEVRVLLGTQMIAKGLDFPGVRLVGVVNGDTSLSMPDFRASERTFQLINQVAGRCGRGEAAGRAIVQSFQPDAPAIRLAALHRFEAFAQGELEDRVRFDLPPHRRMARLVVRDEDETKAKAAAERLLENLRPGAAAAEVELRGPAPCPIARIAGRHRIQIELLAPSAGAIQTLLQDARRAGHLRPGEGLAVDVDPVALL
;
A
#
# COMPACT_ATOMS: atom_id res chain seq x y z
N HIS A 1 14.73 2.31 0.80
CA HIS A 1 14.39 2.67 2.20
C HIS A 1 15.52 2.39 3.17
N CYS A 2 16.22 1.26 3.06
CA CYS A 2 17.30 0.89 3.98
C CYS A 2 18.58 0.46 3.24
N ASP A 3 18.59 0.54 1.90
CA ASP A 3 19.67 0.10 1.01
C ASP A 3 20.24 -1.30 1.33
N ALA A 4 19.42 -2.15 1.97
CA ALA A 4 19.80 -3.50 2.28
C ALA A 4 19.66 -4.37 1.01
N GLU A 5 20.76 -4.89 0.53
CA GLU A 5 20.80 -5.90 -0.52
C GLU A 5 20.79 -7.30 0.11
N GLN A 6 19.84 -8.11 -0.27
CA GLN A 6 19.76 -9.50 0.14
C GLN A 6 19.49 -10.40 -1.06
N ARG A 7 20.23 -11.49 -1.19
CA ARG A 7 19.91 -12.52 -2.18
C ARG A 7 18.59 -13.18 -1.78
N VAL A 8 17.65 -13.23 -2.72
CA VAL A 8 16.41 -13.97 -2.49
C VAL A 8 16.72 -15.45 -2.33
N PRO A 9 16.36 -16.07 -1.21
CA PRO A 9 16.59 -17.50 -1.03
C PRO A 9 15.74 -18.30 -2.04
N ARG A 10 16.25 -19.43 -2.53
CA ARG A 10 15.51 -20.32 -3.43
C ARG A 10 14.38 -21.06 -2.71
N THR A 11 14.51 -21.23 -1.41
CA THR A 11 13.54 -21.90 -0.55
C THR A 11 13.28 -21.06 0.69
N CYS A 12 12.04 -21.08 1.20
CA CYS A 12 11.69 -20.42 2.45
C CYS A 12 12.46 -21.08 3.62
N PRO A 13 13.17 -20.29 4.44
CA PRO A 13 13.93 -20.84 5.56
C PRO A 13 13.04 -21.46 6.65
N GLU A 14 11.76 -21.07 6.73
CA GLU A 14 10.85 -21.59 7.76
C GLU A 14 10.09 -22.83 7.32
N CYS A 15 9.58 -22.86 6.08
CA CYS A 15 8.72 -23.97 5.62
C CYS A 15 9.33 -24.83 4.50
N GLY A 16 10.51 -24.50 3.98
CA GLY A 16 11.23 -25.25 2.95
C GLY A 16 10.62 -25.18 1.54
N HIS A 17 9.48 -24.52 1.34
CA HIS A 17 8.87 -24.36 0.02
C HIS A 17 9.68 -23.43 -0.88
N GLY A 18 9.59 -23.66 -2.19
CA GLY A 18 10.23 -22.79 -3.18
C GLY A 18 9.74 -21.34 -3.08
N VAL A 19 10.67 -20.39 -3.08
CA VAL A 19 10.37 -18.97 -3.11
C VAL A 19 10.32 -18.53 -4.57
N VAL A 20 9.20 -17.94 -4.97
CA VAL A 20 9.03 -17.31 -6.27
C VAL A 20 9.22 -15.82 -6.13
N VAL A 21 10.13 -15.24 -6.92
CA VAL A 21 10.33 -13.80 -6.95
C VAL A 21 9.17 -13.17 -7.73
N PHE A 22 8.37 -12.41 -7.02
CA PHE A 22 7.28 -11.62 -7.56
C PHE A 22 7.72 -10.18 -7.77
N GLY A 23 7.11 -9.56 -8.78
CA GLY A 23 7.34 -8.16 -9.12
C GLY A 23 8.23 -8.06 -10.35
N LEU A 24 7.61 -8.11 -11.53
CA LEU A 24 8.23 -7.60 -12.73
C LEU A 24 8.30 -6.08 -12.56
N GLY A 25 9.50 -5.52 -12.39
CA GLY A 25 9.69 -4.08 -12.48
C GLY A 25 9.16 -3.58 -13.84
N THR A 26 8.71 -2.35 -13.91
CA THR A 26 8.20 -1.71 -15.13
C THR A 26 9.17 -1.88 -16.30
N GLN A 27 10.48 -1.87 -16.04
CA GLN A 27 11.53 -2.10 -17.03
C GLN A 27 11.43 -3.49 -17.69
N ARG A 28 11.25 -4.55 -16.91
CA ARG A 28 11.14 -5.89 -17.47
C ARG A 28 9.84 -6.09 -18.26
N VAL A 29 8.76 -5.45 -17.85
CA VAL A 29 7.52 -5.43 -18.61
C VAL A 29 7.72 -4.70 -19.94
N GLU A 30 8.47 -3.61 -19.95
CA GLU A 30 8.84 -2.89 -21.16
C GLU A 30 9.67 -3.76 -22.13
N GLU A 31 10.71 -4.41 -21.63
CA GLU A 31 11.56 -5.31 -22.42
C GLU A 31 10.73 -6.43 -23.07
N GLU A 32 9.83 -7.04 -22.30
CA GLU A 32 8.96 -8.10 -22.82
C GLU A 32 7.96 -7.58 -23.85
N LEU A 33 7.37 -6.40 -23.66
CA LEU A 33 6.49 -5.78 -24.63
C LEU A 33 7.21 -5.45 -25.95
N ARG A 34 8.43 -4.93 -25.88
CA ARG A 34 9.25 -4.70 -27.08
C ARG A 34 9.56 -5.98 -27.83
N ARG A 35 9.74 -7.09 -27.11
CA ARG A 35 9.98 -8.41 -27.71
C ARG A 35 8.76 -8.97 -28.43
N ILE A 36 7.56 -8.82 -27.86
CA ILE A 36 6.30 -9.38 -28.40
C ILE A 36 5.61 -8.45 -29.41
N LEU A 37 5.98 -7.18 -29.45
CA LEU A 37 5.45 -6.15 -30.35
C LEU A 37 6.56 -5.51 -31.18
N PRO A 38 7.31 -6.30 -31.99
CA PRO A 38 8.48 -5.79 -32.72
C PRO A 38 8.13 -4.75 -33.80
N ASP A 39 6.87 -4.73 -34.28
CA ASP A 39 6.41 -3.78 -35.25
C ASP A 39 6.16 -2.37 -34.69
N LEU A 40 6.16 -2.23 -33.38
CA LEU A 40 6.06 -0.91 -32.74
C LEU A 40 7.44 -0.27 -32.67
N GLY A 41 7.56 0.95 -33.19
CA GLY A 41 8.79 1.73 -33.08
C GLY A 41 9.16 2.00 -31.59
N PRO A 42 10.44 2.34 -31.33
CA PRO A 42 10.94 2.54 -29.97
C PRO A 42 10.18 3.61 -29.19
N GLU A 43 9.71 4.66 -29.87
CA GLU A 43 8.97 5.77 -29.27
C GLU A 43 7.49 5.41 -28.97
N ALA A 44 6.97 4.32 -29.53
CA ALA A 44 5.58 3.92 -29.35
C ALA A 44 5.30 3.23 -28.02
N ILE A 45 6.33 2.76 -27.31
CA ILE A 45 6.24 2.17 -25.97
C ILE A 45 7.00 3.06 -25.01
N VAL A 46 6.30 3.71 -24.09
CA VAL A 46 6.87 4.66 -23.15
C VAL A 46 6.59 4.21 -21.71
N ARG A 47 7.64 4.27 -20.89
CA ARG A 47 7.58 4.00 -19.45
C ARG A 47 7.53 5.32 -18.68
N VAL A 48 6.62 5.38 -17.71
CA VAL A 48 6.40 6.52 -16.81
C VAL A 48 6.49 6.02 -15.37
N ASP A 49 7.63 6.26 -14.76
CA ASP A 49 7.89 6.00 -13.33
C ASP A 49 8.81 7.08 -12.75
N SER A 50 9.10 6.99 -11.45
CA SER A 50 9.97 7.95 -10.76
C SER A 50 11.38 8.02 -11.34
N ASP A 51 11.83 6.96 -12.01
CA ASP A 51 13.20 6.86 -12.54
C ASP A 51 13.29 7.34 -14.00
N SER A 52 12.16 7.42 -14.69
CA SER A 52 12.08 7.78 -16.12
C SER A 52 11.56 9.20 -16.36
N MET A 53 11.04 9.88 -15.35
CA MET A 53 10.44 11.21 -15.45
C MET A 53 11.18 12.22 -14.58
N ASP A 54 11.93 13.13 -15.21
CA ASP A 54 12.68 14.18 -14.52
C ASP A 54 11.79 15.36 -14.11
N SER A 55 10.66 15.54 -14.78
CA SER A 55 9.78 16.68 -14.51
C SER A 55 8.29 16.40 -14.82
N PRO A 56 7.36 17.18 -14.24
CA PRO A 56 5.94 17.15 -14.60
C PRO A 56 5.69 17.47 -16.10
N ARG A 57 6.59 18.22 -16.72
CA ARG A 57 6.48 18.57 -18.16
C ARG A 57 6.71 17.36 -19.07
N ASP A 58 7.56 16.43 -18.65
CA ASP A 58 7.83 15.21 -19.41
C ASP A 58 6.61 14.31 -19.43
N LEU A 59 5.94 14.17 -18.29
CA LEU A 59 4.65 13.47 -18.21
C LEU A 59 3.63 14.12 -19.16
N HIS A 60 3.51 15.44 -19.18
CA HIS A 60 2.56 16.13 -20.05
C HIS A 60 2.82 15.87 -21.53
N ARG A 61 4.09 15.92 -21.98
CA ARG A 61 4.47 15.58 -23.37
C ARG A 61 4.10 14.14 -23.74
N VAL A 62 4.35 13.18 -22.83
CA VAL A 62 4.00 11.77 -23.07
C VAL A 62 2.50 11.61 -23.21
N LEU A 63 1.69 12.31 -22.39
CA LEU A 63 0.24 12.25 -22.45
C LEU A 63 -0.31 12.88 -23.76
N GLU A 64 0.27 13.97 -24.21
CA GLU A 64 -0.07 14.56 -25.51
C GLU A 64 0.26 13.61 -26.68
N ALA A 65 1.44 12.98 -26.65
CA ALA A 65 1.85 11.99 -27.64
C ALA A 65 0.94 10.76 -27.65
N LEU A 66 0.49 10.30 -26.47
CA LEU A 66 -0.53 9.25 -26.35
C LEU A 66 -1.86 9.71 -26.97
N GLY A 67 -2.31 10.94 -26.71
CA GLY A 67 -3.52 11.53 -27.31
C GLY A 67 -3.46 11.62 -28.83
N ARG A 68 -2.28 11.88 -29.41
CA ARG A 68 -2.06 11.91 -30.87
C ARG A 68 -1.86 10.50 -31.48
N GLY A 69 -1.78 9.44 -30.64
CA GLY A 69 -1.55 8.07 -31.08
C GLY A 69 -0.10 7.76 -31.48
N GLU A 70 0.84 8.64 -31.20
CA GLU A 70 2.29 8.45 -31.39
C GLU A 70 2.80 7.43 -30.35
N VAL A 71 2.39 7.57 -29.08
CA VAL A 71 2.56 6.56 -28.04
C VAL A 71 1.38 5.59 -28.13
N ARG A 72 1.67 4.31 -28.28
CA ARG A 72 0.68 3.22 -28.41
C ARG A 72 0.55 2.41 -27.12
N VAL A 73 1.61 2.34 -26.33
CA VAL A 73 1.67 1.64 -25.06
C VAL A 73 2.30 2.57 -24.01
N LEU A 74 1.55 2.83 -22.95
CA LEU A 74 2.02 3.55 -21.80
C LEU A 74 2.16 2.58 -20.63
N LEU A 75 3.37 2.47 -20.09
CA LEU A 75 3.69 1.68 -18.92
C LEU A 75 3.89 2.57 -17.71
N GLY A 76 3.47 2.11 -16.54
CA GLY A 76 3.78 2.84 -15.32
C GLY A 76 3.23 2.18 -14.08
N THR A 77 3.49 2.83 -12.96
CA THR A 77 2.99 2.44 -11.65
C THR A 77 1.61 3.07 -11.37
N GLN A 78 1.14 3.01 -10.14
CA GLN A 78 -0.12 3.65 -9.71
C GLN A 78 -0.22 5.14 -10.06
N MET A 79 0.90 5.80 -10.37
CA MET A 79 0.97 7.22 -10.70
C MET A 79 0.16 7.55 -11.96
N ILE A 80 0.19 6.69 -12.98
CA ILE A 80 -0.60 6.88 -14.21
C ILE A 80 -2.08 6.54 -14.04
N ALA A 81 -2.45 5.81 -12.98
CA ALA A 81 -3.85 5.48 -12.71
C ALA A 81 -4.64 6.66 -12.13
N LYS A 82 -3.96 7.67 -11.56
CA LYS A 82 -4.59 8.78 -10.84
C LYS A 82 -4.78 10.01 -11.74
N GLY A 83 -6.01 10.48 -11.83
CA GLY A 83 -6.32 11.84 -12.34
C GLY A 83 -6.19 12.08 -13.85
N LEU A 84 -5.73 11.12 -14.62
CA LEU A 84 -5.53 11.28 -16.07
C LEU A 84 -6.70 10.72 -16.84
N ASP A 85 -7.13 11.41 -17.90
CA ASP A 85 -8.16 10.95 -18.84
C ASP A 85 -7.53 10.55 -20.17
N PHE A 86 -7.89 9.35 -20.64
CA PHE A 86 -7.32 8.79 -21.86
C PHE A 86 -8.44 8.33 -22.81
N PRO A 87 -9.09 9.22 -23.55
CA PRO A 87 -10.25 8.87 -24.36
C PRO A 87 -9.95 7.83 -25.47
N GLY A 88 -8.70 7.73 -25.91
CA GLY A 88 -8.26 6.76 -26.93
C GLY A 88 -7.82 5.40 -26.42
N VAL A 89 -7.78 5.19 -25.08
CA VAL A 89 -7.31 3.92 -24.50
C VAL A 89 -8.40 2.86 -24.58
N ARG A 90 -8.10 1.77 -25.29
CA ARG A 90 -9.01 0.62 -25.47
C ARG A 90 -8.67 -0.57 -24.60
N LEU A 91 -7.42 -0.70 -24.18
CA LEU A 91 -6.96 -1.81 -23.34
C LEU A 91 -6.15 -1.26 -22.17
N VAL A 92 -6.48 -1.75 -20.99
CA VAL A 92 -5.69 -1.52 -19.79
C VAL A 92 -5.32 -2.86 -19.18
N GLY A 93 -4.03 -3.05 -18.86
CA GLY A 93 -3.49 -4.23 -18.21
C GLY A 93 -2.97 -3.92 -16.80
N VAL A 94 -3.39 -4.69 -15.82
CA VAL A 94 -2.77 -4.75 -14.48
C VAL A 94 -1.94 -6.02 -14.41
N VAL A 95 -0.62 -5.88 -14.49
CA VAL A 95 0.31 -7.03 -14.59
C VAL A 95 0.43 -7.79 -13.28
N ASN A 96 0.17 -7.14 -12.15
CA ASN A 96 0.16 -7.78 -10.83
C ASN A 96 -0.85 -7.08 -9.92
N GLY A 97 -2.03 -7.67 -9.82
CA GLY A 97 -3.11 -7.19 -8.95
C GLY A 97 -2.89 -7.50 -7.46
N ASP A 98 -1.96 -8.41 -7.14
CA ASP A 98 -1.75 -8.92 -5.78
C ASP A 98 -0.81 -8.06 -4.94
N THR A 99 -0.05 -7.16 -5.56
CA THR A 99 0.98 -6.37 -4.86
C THR A 99 0.41 -5.62 -3.66
N SER A 100 -0.70 -4.90 -3.86
CA SER A 100 -1.34 -4.16 -2.77
C SER A 100 -2.06 -5.10 -1.80
N LEU A 101 -2.63 -6.20 -2.29
CA LEU A 101 -3.36 -7.17 -1.48
C LEU A 101 -2.46 -7.91 -0.47
N SER A 102 -1.20 -8.11 -0.85
CA SER A 102 -0.20 -8.78 -0.01
C SER A 102 0.44 -7.86 1.04
N MET A 103 0.07 -6.58 1.08
CA MET A 103 0.61 -5.65 2.08
C MET A 103 -0.03 -5.90 3.45
N PRO A 104 0.75 -5.90 4.55
CA PRO A 104 0.24 -6.05 5.91
C PRO A 104 -0.39 -4.72 6.40
N ASP A 105 -1.50 -4.37 5.79
CA ASP A 105 -2.30 -3.18 6.08
C ASP A 105 -3.77 -3.56 5.98
N PHE A 106 -4.59 -3.23 6.98
CA PHE A 106 -6.01 -3.56 6.98
C PHE A 106 -6.79 -2.92 5.81
N ARG A 107 -6.21 -1.92 5.13
CA ARG A 107 -6.76 -1.31 3.92
C ARG A 107 -6.24 -1.94 2.62
N ALA A 108 -5.49 -3.03 2.69
CA ALA A 108 -4.90 -3.66 1.51
C ALA A 108 -5.96 -4.07 0.47
N SER A 109 -7.04 -4.71 0.91
CA SER A 109 -8.19 -5.08 0.07
C SER A 109 -8.88 -3.87 -0.53
N GLU A 110 -9.17 -2.85 0.28
CA GLU A 110 -9.79 -1.60 -0.17
C GLU A 110 -8.96 -0.89 -1.24
N ARG A 111 -7.65 -0.78 -1.02
CA ARG A 111 -6.75 -0.15 -1.99
C ARG A 111 -6.65 -0.94 -3.30
N THR A 112 -6.62 -2.27 -3.21
CA THR A 112 -6.62 -3.15 -4.38
C THR A 112 -7.91 -2.96 -5.19
N PHE A 113 -9.06 -2.99 -4.53
CA PHE A 113 -10.35 -2.75 -5.16
C PHE A 113 -10.40 -1.38 -5.83
N GLN A 114 -10.00 -0.32 -5.13
CA GLN A 114 -9.97 1.05 -5.65
C GLN A 114 -9.05 1.18 -6.86
N LEU A 115 -7.84 0.61 -6.79
CA LEU A 115 -6.88 0.65 -7.89
C LEU A 115 -7.44 -0.01 -9.15
N ILE A 116 -8.00 -1.22 -9.03
CA ILE A 116 -8.56 -1.95 -10.17
C ILE A 116 -9.72 -1.16 -10.78
N ASN A 117 -10.63 -0.60 -9.98
CA ASN A 117 -11.72 0.23 -10.49
C ASN A 117 -11.23 1.52 -11.16
N GLN A 118 -10.22 2.19 -10.60
CA GLN A 118 -9.63 3.38 -11.20
C GLN A 118 -9.04 3.07 -12.57
N VAL A 119 -8.29 1.98 -12.66
CA VAL A 119 -7.63 1.55 -13.89
C VAL A 119 -8.66 1.09 -14.92
N ALA A 120 -9.62 0.28 -14.53
CA ALA A 120 -10.71 -0.15 -15.41
C ALA A 120 -11.53 1.03 -15.96
N GLY A 121 -11.77 2.04 -15.13
CA GLY A 121 -12.47 3.27 -15.54
C GLY A 121 -11.68 4.18 -16.50
N ARG A 122 -10.44 3.84 -16.86
CA ARG A 122 -9.63 4.60 -17.84
C ARG A 122 -9.85 4.16 -19.28
N CYS A 123 -10.39 2.98 -19.52
CA CYS A 123 -10.69 2.47 -20.85
C CYS A 123 -12.17 2.63 -21.20
N GLY A 124 -12.46 2.73 -22.52
CA GLY A 124 -13.84 2.72 -23.03
C GLY A 124 -14.62 4.01 -22.92
N ARG A 125 -13.96 5.17 -22.77
CA ARG A 125 -14.62 6.48 -22.77
C ARG A 125 -14.88 7.07 -24.18
N GLY A 126 -14.50 6.32 -25.24
CA GLY A 126 -14.80 6.66 -26.62
C GLY A 126 -15.99 5.84 -27.17
N GLU A 127 -16.19 5.89 -28.50
CA GLU A 127 -17.25 5.13 -29.20
C GLU A 127 -17.06 3.61 -29.13
N ALA A 128 -15.83 3.13 -28.85
CA ALA A 128 -15.50 1.71 -28.75
C ALA A 128 -15.40 1.25 -27.30
N ALA A 129 -15.97 0.09 -27.00
CA ALA A 129 -15.87 -0.53 -25.68
C ALA A 129 -14.40 -0.79 -25.31
N GLY A 130 -14.02 -0.36 -24.09
CA GLY A 130 -12.70 -0.63 -23.53
C GLY A 130 -12.67 -1.98 -22.82
N ARG A 131 -11.47 -2.54 -22.68
CA ARG A 131 -11.21 -3.79 -21.97
C ARG A 131 -10.15 -3.60 -20.89
N ALA A 132 -10.46 -4.03 -19.66
CA ALA A 132 -9.48 -4.13 -18.59
C ALA A 132 -9.14 -5.61 -18.35
N ILE A 133 -7.84 -5.91 -18.22
CA ILE A 133 -7.33 -7.25 -17.89
C ILE A 133 -6.50 -7.13 -16.62
N VAL A 134 -6.84 -7.92 -15.61
CA VAL A 134 -6.12 -7.98 -14.34
C VAL A 134 -5.48 -9.37 -14.21
N GLN A 135 -4.17 -9.41 -14.15
CA GLN A 135 -3.42 -10.62 -13.84
C GLN A 135 -3.26 -10.73 -12.32
N SER A 136 -3.62 -11.88 -11.77
CA SER A 136 -3.57 -12.15 -10.33
C SER A 136 -3.34 -13.63 -10.06
N PHE A 137 -2.68 -13.94 -8.95
CA PHE A 137 -2.59 -15.30 -8.38
C PHE A 137 -3.77 -15.64 -7.49
N GLN A 138 -4.54 -14.62 -7.09
CA GLN A 138 -5.74 -14.74 -6.26
C GLN A 138 -6.96 -14.12 -6.95
N PRO A 139 -7.35 -14.60 -8.16
CA PRO A 139 -8.41 -13.98 -8.94
C PRO A 139 -9.78 -14.02 -8.22
N ASP A 140 -9.96 -14.97 -7.31
CA ASP A 140 -11.18 -15.14 -6.50
C ASP A 140 -11.22 -14.25 -5.26
N ALA A 141 -10.11 -13.55 -4.92
CA ALA A 141 -10.12 -12.60 -3.82
C ALA A 141 -11.22 -11.54 -4.00
N PRO A 142 -12.04 -11.26 -2.96
CA PRO A 142 -13.18 -10.34 -3.09
C PRO A 142 -12.81 -9.00 -3.70
N ALA A 143 -11.65 -8.44 -3.33
CA ALA A 143 -11.16 -7.17 -3.86
C ALA A 143 -10.95 -7.19 -5.38
N ILE A 144 -10.49 -8.31 -5.93
CA ILE A 144 -10.23 -8.46 -7.36
C ILE A 144 -11.52 -8.82 -8.10
N ARG A 145 -12.19 -9.87 -7.63
CA ARG A 145 -13.40 -10.40 -8.27
C ARG A 145 -14.53 -9.36 -8.32
N LEU A 146 -14.79 -8.67 -7.21
CA LEU A 146 -15.88 -7.68 -7.14
C LEU A 146 -15.51 -6.37 -7.87
N ALA A 147 -14.23 -6.01 -7.92
CA ALA A 147 -13.77 -4.89 -8.75
C ALA A 147 -13.97 -5.19 -10.25
N ALA A 148 -13.63 -6.39 -10.71
CA ALA A 148 -13.87 -6.80 -12.10
C ALA A 148 -15.36 -6.80 -12.50
N LEU A 149 -16.26 -6.97 -11.53
CA LEU A 149 -17.72 -6.93 -11.72
C LEU A 149 -18.33 -5.55 -11.42
N HIS A 150 -17.52 -4.54 -11.05
CA HIS A 150 -17.98 -3.21 -10.61
C HIS A 150 -19.00 -3.25 -9.45
N ARG A 151 -18.86 -4.22 -8.54
CA ARG A 151 -19.77 -4.45 -7.41
C ARG A 151 -19.27 -3.80 -6.14
N PHE A 152 -19.29 -2.46 -6.12
CA PHE A 152 -18.79 -1.66 -4.99
C PHE A 152 -19.54 -1.97 -3.68
N GLU A 153 -20.89 -1.97 -3.70
CA GLU A 153 -21.70 -2.17 -2.51
C GLU A 153 -21.42 -3.52 -1.85
N ALA A 154 -21.34 -4.58 -2.66
CA ALA A 154 -21.05 -5.92 -2.16
C ALA A 154 -19.64 -6.04 -1.58
N PHE A 155 -18.66 -5.34 -2.19
CA PHE A 155 -17.31 -5.26 -1.65
C PHE A 155 -17.28 -4.47 -0.34
N ALA A 156 -17.88 -3.28 -0.30
CA ALA A 156 -17.88 -2.41 0.87
C ALA A 156 -18.58 -3.08 2.07
N GLN A 157 -19.67 -3.79 1.83
CA GLN A 157 -20.38 -4.53 2.88
C GLN A 157 -19.47 -5.59 3.49
N GLY A 158 -18.87 -6.47 2.69
CA GLY A 158 -17.99 -7.53 3.18
C GLY A 158 -16.76 -6.97 3.91
N GLU A 159 -16.16 -5.90 3.38
CA GLU A 159 -15.03 -5.22 4.02
C GLU A 159 -15.40 -4.63 5.39
N LEU A 160 -16.59 -4.03 5.51
CA LEU A 160 -17.08 -3.49 6.78
C LEU A 160 -17.41 -4.59 7.80
N GLU A 161 -17.96 -5.72 7.37
CA GLU A 161 -18.21 -6.88 8.22
C GLU A 161 -16.90 -7.44 8.80
N ASP A 162 -15.85 -7.56 7.98
CA ASP A 162 -14.53 -7.97 8.43
C ASP A 162 -13.93 -6.97 9.42
N ARG A 163 -14.09 -5.66 9.19
CA ARG A 163 -13.60 -4.63 10.11
C ARG A 163 -14.30 -4.64 11.45
N VAL A 164 -15.60 -4.92 11.49
CA VAL A 164 -16.33 -5.17 12.74
C VAL A 164 -15.78 -6.40 13.45
N ARG A 165 -15.60 -7.51 12.71
CA ARG A 165 -15.10 -8.77 13.27
C ARG A 165 -13.71 -8.65 13.90
N PHE A 166 -12.83 -7.82 13.33
CA PHE A 166 -11.45 -7.66 13.79
C PHE A 166 -11.22 -6.37 14.60
N ASP A 167 -12.29 -5.67 14.99
CA ASP A 167 -12.22 -4.41 15.75
C ASP A 167 -11.33 -3.35 15.08
N LEU A 168 -11.48 -3.18 13.75
CA LEU A 168 -10.68 -2.27 12.94
C LEU A 168 -11.47 -0.99 12.57
N PRO A 169 -10.79 0.09 12.16
CA PRO A 169 -11.47 1.28 11.60
C PRO A 169 -12.34 0.96 10.37
N PRO A 170 -13.54 1.55 10.22
CA PRO A 170 -14.09 2.66 11.00
C PRO A 170 -14.84 2.25 12.27
N HIS A 171 -15.02 0.95 12.53
CA HIS A 171 -15.74 0.44 13.71
C HIS A 171 -15.04 0.88 15.02
N ARG A 172 -13.72 0.83 15.05
CA ARG A 172 -12.87 1.40 16.09
C ARG A 172 -12.05 2.56 15.56
N ARG A 173 -11.62 3.45 16.45
CA ARG A 173 -10.58 4.44 16.14
C ARG A 173 -9.22 3.82 16.40
N MET A 174 -8.22 4.26 15.66
CA MET A 174 -6.87 3.72 15.78
C MET A 174 -5.84 4.84 15.97
N ALA A 175 -4.83 4.57 16.78
CA ALA A 175 -3.58 5.30 16.74
C ALA A 175 -2.42 4.32 16.73
N ARG A 176 -1.28 4.74 16.21
CA ARG A 176 -0.07 3.95 16.15
C ARG A 176 1.08 4.73 16.78
N LEU A 177 1.80 4.09 17.68
CA LEU A 177 3.04 4.57 18.24
C LEU A 177 4.17 3.80 17.58
N VAL A 178 5.16 4.48 17.01
CA VAL A 178 6.32 3.85 16.35
C VAL A 178 7.58 4.27 17.09
N VAL A 179 8.17 3.31 17.79
CA VAL A 179 9.48 3.46 18.45
C VAL A 179 10.59 3.13 17.45
N ARG A 180 11.62 3.97 17.40
CA ARG A 180 12.72 3.86 16.44
C ARG A 180 14.05 3.92 17.15
N ASP A 181 14.97 3.01 16.81
CA ASP A 181 16.36 3.03 17.26
C ASP A 181 17.25 2.36 16.23
N GLU A 182 18.54 2.70 16.20
CA GLU A 182 19.54 2.04 15.37
C GLU A 182 19.80 0.60 15.85
N ASP A 183 19.63 0.37 17.14
CA ASP A 183 19.74 -0.93 17.81
C ASP A 183 18.34 -1.54 17.98
N GLU A 184 18.11 -2.72 17.39
CA GLU A 184 16.83 -3.43 17.48
C GLU A 184 16.42 -3.78 18.90
N THR A 185 17.39 -4.18 19.73
CA THR A 185 17.15 -4.56 21.14
C THR A 185 16.69 -3.35 21.95
N LYS A 186 17.31 -2.19 21.70
CA LYS A 186 16.90 -0.94 22.34
C LYS A 186 15.51 -0.50 21.90
N ALA A 187 15.20 -0.60 20.59
CA ALA A 187 13.88 -0.30 20.06
C ALA A 187 12.80 -1.17 20.71
N LYS A 188 13.02 -2.49 20.80
CA LYS A 188 12.12 -3.44 21.46
C LYS A 188 11.93 -3.11 22.95
N ALA A 189 13.01 -2.96 23.69
CA ALA A 189 12.95 -2.64 25.12
C ALA A 189 12.28 -1.28 25.40
N ALA A 190 12.47 -0.28 24.53
CA ALA A 190 11.78 1.00 24.66
C ALA A 190 10.28 0.89 24.37
N ALA A 191 9.89 0.09 23.36
CA ALA A 191 8.49 -0.17 23.06
C ALA A 191 7.78 -0.96 24.17
N GLU A 192 8.44 -1.95 24.75
CA GLU A 192 7.92 -2.71 25.91
C GLU A 192 7.69 -1.79 27.12
N ARG A 193 8.69 -0.97 27.49
CA ARG A 193 8.52 0.02 28.57
C ARG A 193 7.38 1.00 28.28
N LEU A 194 7.26 1.46 27.04
CA LEU A 194 6.16 2.35 26.66
C LEU A 194 4.82 1.66 26.83
N LEU A 195 4.70 0.41 26.34
CA LEU A 195 3.47 -0.39 26.48
C LEU A 195 3.06 -0.54 27.96
N GLU A 196 4.01 -0.91 28.84
CA GLU A 196 3.75 -1.05 30.28
C GLU A 196 3.27 0.26 30.91
N ASN A 197 3.87 1.39 30.56
CA ASN A 197 3.48 2.71 31.02
C ASN A 197 2.07 3.13 30.54
N LEU A 198 1.63 2.63 29.39
CA LEU A 198 0.32 2.94 28.86
C LEU A 198 -0.81 2.06 29.42
N ARG A 199 -0.51 0.83 29.88
CA ARG A 199 -1.50 -0.16 30.34
C ARG A 199 -2.52 0.39 31.35
N PRO A 200 -2.11 1.10 32.43
CA PRO A 200 -3.09 1.59 33.43
C PRO A 200 -4.08 2.59 32.84
N GLY A 201 -3.58 3.56 32.06
CA GLY A 201 -4.43 4.56 31.39
C GLY A 201 -5.27 3.96 30.27
N ALA A 202 -4.75 2.98 29.54
CA ALA A 202 -5.47 2.28 28.49
C ALA A 202 -6.67 1.51 29.05
N ALA A 203 -6.50 0.79 30.16
CA ALA A 203 -7.59 0.10 30.83
C ALA A 203 -8.68 1.08 31.31
N ALA A 204 -8.30 2.22 31.88
CA ALA A 204 -9.23 3.24 32.35
C ALA A 204 -10.01 3.94 31.19
N ALA A 205 -9.39 4.06 30.01
CA ALA A 205 -9.96 4.71 28.83
C ALA A 205 -10.59 3.72 27.83
N GLU A 206 -10.69 2.44 28.16
CA GLU A 206 -11.18 1.37 27.26
C GLU A 206 -10.42 1.30 25.91
N VAL A 207 -9.10 1.55 25.97
CA VAL A 207 -8.20 1.45 24.81
C VAL A 207 -7.53 0.08 24.81
N GLU A 208 -7.72 -0.68 23.74
CA GLU A 208 -6.99 -1.91 23.50
C GLU A 208 -5.58 -1.57 22.99
N LEU A 209 -4.58 -2.23 23.56
CA LEU A 209 -3.18 -2.11 23.14
C LEU A 209 -2.77 -3.41 22.42
N ARG A 210 -2.29 -3.29 21.18
CA ARG A 210 -1.74 -4.41 20.41
C ARG A 210 -0.24 -4.19 20.15
N GLY A 211 0.53 -5.22 20.33
CA GLY A 211 1.99 -5.19 20.19
C GLY A 211 2.71 -5.35 21.56
N PRO A 212 4.00 -4.96 21.67
CA PRO A 212 4.82 -4.38 20.59
C PRO A 212 5.17 -5.39 19.49
N ALA A 213 5.21 -4.92 18.24
CA ALA A 213 5.55 -5.74 17.09
C ALA A 213 6.41 -4.95 16.09
N PRO A 214 7.24 -5.62 15.27
CA PRO A 214 7.91 -4.94 14.17
C PRO A 214 6.89 -4.25 13.25
N CYS A 215 7.21 -3.05 12.77
CA CYS A 215 6.41 -2.43 11.71
C CYS A 215 6.48 -3.27 10.41
N PRO A 216 5.49 -3.15 9.50
CA PRO A 216 5.53 -3.81 8.19
C PRO A 216 6.83 -3.56 7.42
N ILE A 217 7.35 -2.32 7.47
CA ILE A 217 8.72 -2.02 7.07
C ILE A 217 9.52 -1.85 8.38
N ALA A 218 10.18 -2.95 8.78
CA ALA A 218 10.84 -3.04 10.07
C ALA A 218 12.08 -2.14 10.21
N ARG A 219 12.67 -1.68 9.08
CA ARG A 219 13.85 -0.81 9.10
C ARG A 219 13.76 0.26 8.01
N ILE A 220 13.95 1.54 8.39
CA ILE A 220 14.00 2.67 7.46
C ILE A 220 15.16 3.57 7.89
N ALA A 221 15.97 4.02 6.94
CA ALA A 221 17.13 4.91 7.16
C ALA A 221 18.02 4.44 8.31
N GLY A 222 18.35 3.15 8.33
CA GLY A 222 19.22 2.54 9.35
C GLY A 222 18.55 2.25 10.69
N ARG A 223 17.32 2.73 10.95
CA ARG A 223 16.62 2.59 12.24
C ARG A 223 15.60 1.45 12.22
N HIS A 224 15.62 0.61 13.23
CA HIS A 224 14.59 -0.40 13.50
C HIS A 224 13.32 0.28 14.00
N ARG A 225 12.15 -0.28 13.61
CA ARG A 225 10.83 0.29 13.86
C ARG A 225 9.95 -0.74 14.55
N ILE A 226 9.53 -0.45 15.77
CA ILE A 226 8.61 -1.27 16.57
C ILE A 226 7.34 -0.46 16.80
N GLN A 227 6.19 -1.07 16.56
CA GLN A 227 4.89 -0.41 16.70
C GLN A 227 4.09 -0.94 17.88
N ILE A 228 3.28 -0.06 18.43
CA ILE A 228 2.17 -0.36 19.33
C ILE A 228 0.93 0.26 18.71
N GLU A 229 -0.13 -0.52 18.53
CA GLU A 229 -1.41 -0.06 18.04
C GLU A 229 -2.37 0.16 19.20
N LEU A 230 -3.08 1.27 19.15
CA LEU A 230 -4.12 1.66 20.10
C LEU A 230 -5.46 1.61 19.38
N LEU A 231 -6.40 0.82 19.86
CA LEU A 231 -7.75 0.72 19.29
C LEU A 231 -8.78 1.09 20.37
N ALA A 232 -9.70 1.97 20.02
CA ALA A 232 -10.68 2.48 20.96
C ALA A 232 -12.04 2.71 20.31
N PRO A 233 -13.15 2.70 21.09
CA PRO A 233 -14.48 2.98 20.56
C PRO A 233 -14.64 4.43 20.08
N SER A 234 -13.81 5.35 20.58
CA SER A 234 -13.90 6.78 20.23
C SER A 234 -12.53 7.45 20.10
N ALA A 235 -12.47 8.53 19.35
CA ALA A 235 -11.29 9.38 19.26
C ALA A 235 -10.93 10.02 20.62
N GLY A 236 -11.94 10.36 21.41
CA GLY A 236 -11.75 10.94 22.75
C GLY A 236 -10.98 10.02 23.68
N ALA A 237 -11.26 8.72 23.66
CA ALA A 237 -10.55 7.72 24.48
C ALA A 237 -9.05 7.69 24.14
N ILE A 238 -8.71 7.65 22.83
CA ILE A 238 -7.31 7.73 22.38
C ILE A 238 -6.65 9.05 22.81
N GLN A 239 -7.34 10.17 22.61
CA GLN A 239 -6.81 11.49 22.95
C GLN A 239 -6.53 11.63 24.45
N THR A 240 -7.44 11.15 25.31
CA THR A 240 -7.27 11.16 26.76
C THR A 240 -6.03 10.36 27.15
N LEU A 241 -5.92 9.12 26.68
CA LEU A 241 -4.76 8.26 26.94
C LEU A 241 -3.45 8.92 26.51
N LEU A 242 -3.41 9.46 25.28
CA LEU A 242 -2.20 10.10 24.75
C LEU A 242 -1.83 11.40 25.52
N GLN A 243 -2.82 12.19 25.97
CA GLN A 243 -2.60 13.38 26.77
C GLN A 243 -2.05 13.03 28.16
N ASP A 244 -2.64 12.06 28.82
CA ASP A 244 -2.19 11.61 30.15
C ASP A 244 -0.79 11.03 30.08
N ALA A 245 -0.49 10.22 29.07
CA ALA A 245 0.85 9.70 28.84
C ALA A 245 1.89 10.82 28.56
N ARG A 246 1.49 11.90 27.87
CA ARG A 246 2.36 13.08 27.68
C ARG A 246 2.58 13.83 29.00
N ARG A 247 1.54 14.05 29.81
CA ARG A 247 1.64 14.71 31.11
C ARG A 247 2.53 13.92 32.06
N ALA A 248 2.44 12.59 32.04
CA ALA A 248 3.29 11.69 32.80
C ALA A 248 4.73 11.59 32.26
N GLY A 249 5.04 12.22 31.12
CA GLY A 249 6.38 12.20 30.51
C GLY A 249 6.72 10.90 29.78
N HIS A 250 5.74 10.00 29.57
CA HIS A 250 5.93 8.73 28.85
C HIS A 250 5.95 8.89 27.34
N LEU A 251 5.25 9.90 26.80
CA LEU A 251 5.26 10.26 25.39
C LEU A 251 6.02 11.58 25.18
N ARG A 252 7.28 11.46 24.78
CA ARG A 252 8.10 12.60 24.36
C ARG A 252 8.34 12.50 22.87
N PRO A 253 7.60 13.24 22.03
CA PRO A 253 7.82 13.25 20.60
C PRO A 253 9.25 13.68 20.28
N GLY A 254 9.88 12.99 19.35
CA GLY A 254 11.25 13.25 18.94
C GLY A 254 11.70 12.22 17.91
N GLU A 255 12.97 12.17 17.64
CA GLU A 255 13.52 11.25 16.61
C GLU A 255 13.26 9.77 16.91
N GLY A 256 13.13 9.39 18.19
CA GLY A 256 12.92 8.00 18.63
C GLY A 256 11.47 7.55 18.71
N LEU A 257 10.48 8.47 18.68
CA LEU A 257 9.06 8.14 18.83
C LEU A 257 8.20 8.97 17.89
N ALA A 258 7.39 8.28 17.06
CA ALA A 258 6.33 8.90 16.30
C ALA A 258 4.95 8.45 16.80
N VAL A 259 4.00 9.38 16.80
CA VAL A 259 2.59 9.16 17.14
C VAL A 259 1.77 9.48 15.90
N ASP A 260 1.03 8.51 15.40
CA ASP A 260 0.18 8.62 14.21
C ASP A 260 -1.25 8.30 14.62
N VAL A 261 -2.13 9.29 14.58
CA VAL A 261 -3.55 9.15 14.94
C VAL A 261 -4.37 9.04 13.68
N ASP A 262 -5.26 8.06 13.63
CA ASP A 262 -6.02 7.67 12.46
C ASP A 262 -5.13 7.45 11.22
N PRO A 263 -4.17 6.52 11.31
CA PRO A 263 -3.18 6.31 10.25
C PRO A 263 -3.86 5.99 8.93
N VAL A 264 -3.47 6.70 7.88
CA VAL A 264 -3.95 6.44 6.50
C VAL A 264 -3.29 5.19 5.94
N ALA A 265 -2.08 4.87 6.39
CA ALA A 265 -1.31 3.69 6.01
C ALA A 265 -0.51 3.16 7.20
N LEU A 266 -0.34 1.85 7.25
CA LEU A 266 0.50 1.18 8.26
C LEU A 266 1.94 0.90 7.78
N LEU A 267 2.30 1.28 6.57
CA LEU A 267 3.63 1.10 5.96
C LEU A 267 4.65 2.16 6.40
#